data_10a8ef09f3a94b16d215a0cf79d8e535
#
_entry.id   10a8ef09f3a94b16d215a0cf79d8e535
#
_cell.length_a   1.000
_cell.length_b   1.000
_cell.length_c   1.000
_cell.angle_alpha   90.00
_cell.angle_beta   90.00
_cell.angle_gamma   90.00
#
_symmetry.space_group_name_H-M   'P 1'
#
loop_
_entity.id
_entity.type
_entity.pdbx_description
1 polymer ?
#
loop_
_entity_poly.entity_id
_entity_poly.type
_entity_poly.pdbx_seq_one_letter_code
_entity_poly.pdbx_strand_id
1 'polypeptide(L)'
;MGKINTKSLEKMQMLLSQANVDAKNRKCAIFAKEIAEARQVPACAIELNDGHLISGKTSSLLRASSAALLNALKYLAGIDQEIELISPDMLQSILSLKNNYLNIANPLLDIDEVLLTLTIASSSQPNAKQCLEVLPLLKDCEIHSTVILSKKDTETLRNLQMNLTCDPKSAGA
;
A
#
# COMPACT_ATOMS: atom_id res chain seq x y z
N MET A 1 -15.63 0.62 13.85
CA MET A 1 -14.54 1.04 14.76
C MET A 1 -14.57 0.15 15.99
N GLY A 2 -13.64 -0.78 16.13
CA GLY A 2 -13.44 -1.52 17.36
C GLY A 2 -12.93 -0.56 18.42
N LYS A 3 -13.70 -0.37 19.50
CA LYS A 3 -13.24 0.37 20.67
C LYS A 3 -12.09 -0.42 21.30
N ILE A 4 -10.84 0.04 21.07
CA ILE A 4 -9.71 -0.48 21.82
C ILE A 4 -9.97 -0.14 23.29
N ASN A 5 -10.09 -1.17 24.12
CA ASN A 5 -10.27 -0.98 25.57
C ASN A 5 -8.99 -0.30 26.10
N THR A 6 -9.15 0.73 26.94
CA THR A 6 -8.04 1.49 27.54
C THR A 6 -7.00 0.58 28.20
N LYS A 7 -7.44 -0.50 28.86
CA LYS A 7 -6.56 -1.55 29.43
C LYS A 7 -5.70 -2.28 28.39
N SER A 8 -6.24 -2.49 27.17
CA SER A 8 -5.48 -3.14 26.08
C SER A 8 -4.42 -2.18 25.52
N LEU A 9 -4.71 -0.89 25.49
CA LEU A 9 -3.78 0.15 25.05
C LEU A 9 -2.61 0.33 26.05
N GLU A 10 -2.92 0.36 27.34
CA GLU A 10 -1.91 0.41 28.42
C GLU A 10 -1.02 -0.83 28.41
N LYS A 11 -1.59 -2.03 28.22
CA LYS A 11 -0.83 -3.26 28.12
C LYS A 11 0.07 -3.29 26.89
N MET A 12 -0.41 -2.80 25.74
CA MET A 12 0.43 -2.65 24.54
C MET A 12 1.57 -1.67 24.75
N GLN A 13 1.32 -0.51 25.35
CA GLN A 13 2.35 0.48 25.66
C GLN A 13 3.40 -0.09 26.62
N MET A 14 2.97 -0.82 27.64
CA MET A 14 3.86 -1.49 28.58
C MET A 14 4.74 -2.54 27.87
N LEU A 15 4.18 -3.36 27.00
CA LEU A 15 4.93 -4.36 26.22
C LEU A 15 5.94 -3.72 25.26
N LEU A 16 5.56 -2.63 24.60
CA LEU A 16 6.47 -1.87 23.73
C LEU A 16 7.63 -1.27 24.52
N SER A 17 7.35 -0.70 25.69
CA SER A 17 8.40 -0.14 26.55
C SER A 17 9.34 -1.23 27.11
N GLN A 18 8.84 -2.39 27.47
CA GLN A 18 9.64 -3.53 27.92
C GLN A 18 10.52 -4.13 26.81
N ALA A 19 10.00 -4.12 25.57
CA ALA A 19 10.76 -4.57 24.39
C ALA A 19 11.77 -3.54 23.89
N ASN A 20 11.80 -2.35 24.48
CA ASN A 20 12.59 -1.20 24.02
C ASN A 20 12.38 -0.86 22.53
N VAL A 21 11.18 -1.15 22.04
CA VAL A 21 10.74 -0.91 20.64
C VAL A 21 9.76 0.23 20.65
N ASP A 22 10.12 1.33 19.99
CA ASP A 22 9.18 2.41 19.70
C ASP A 22 8.56 2.16 18.30
N ALA A 23 7.24 2.06 18.24
CA ALA A 23 6.51 1.99 16.98
C ALA A 23 6.81 3.18 16.04
N LYS A 24 7.35 4.28 16.61
CA LYS A 24 7.84 5.45 15.88
C LYS A 24 9.17 5.20 15.16
N ASN A 25 9.89 4.13 15.47
CA ASN A 25 11.24 3.88 14.91
C ASN A 25 11.22 3.05 13.62
N ARG A 26 10.03 2.63 13.12
CA ARG A 26 9.95 1.96 11.83
C ARG A 26 10.23 2.97 10.72
N LYS A 27 11.28 2.73 9.93
CA LYS A 27 11.70 3.65 8.85
C LYS A 27 10.59 3.89 7.84
N CYS A 28 9.85 2.85 7.45
CA CYS A 28 8.71 2.99 6.54
C CYS A 28 7.61 3.88 7.13
N ALA A 29 7.39 3.87 8.46
CA ALA A 29 6.39 4.72 9.09
C ALA A 29 6.80 6.20 9.09
N ILE A 30 8.07 6.49 9.37
CA ILE A 30 8.62 7.84 9.30
C ILE A 30 8.52 8.36 7.87
N PHE A 31 9.00 7.58 6.91
CA PHE A 31 9.03 7.95 5.50
C PHE A 31 7.63 8.18 4.91
N ALA A 32 6.65 7.32 5.23
CA ALA A 32 5.27 7.52 4.81
C ALA A 32 4.68 8.84 5.33
N LYS A 33 4.96 9.20 6.61
CA LYS A 33 4.48 10.45 7.22
C LYS A 33 5.10 11.68 6.57
N GLU A 34 6.41 11.68 6.34
CA GLU A 34 7.10 12.77 5.64
C GLU A 34 6.49 13.05 4.27
N ILE A 35 6.17 11.99 3.51
CA ILE A 35 5.54 12.12 2.19
C ILE A 35 4.10 12.63 2.32
N ALA A 36 3.32 12.13 3.27
CA ALA A 36 1.96 12.58 3.49
C ALA A 36 1.91 14.06 3.90
N GLU A 37 2.82 14.51 4.75
CA GLU A 37 2.95 15.90 5.16
C GLU A 37 3.40 16.79 4.00
N ALA A 38 4.40 16.37 3.24
CA ALA A 38 4.90 17.14 2.10
C ALA A 38 3.89 17.26 0.95
N ARG A 39 3.05 16.25 0.75
CA ARG A 39 2.10 16.18 -0.37
C ARG A 39 0.66 16.47 0.01
N GLN A 40 0.34 16.57 1.32
CA GLN A 40 -1.01 16.80 1.86
C GLN A 40 -2.05 15.77 1.36
N VAL A 41 -1.60 14.53 1.10
CA VAL A 41 -2.44 13.38 0.72
C VAL A 41 -2.00 12.13 1.47
N PRO A 42 -2.86 11.13 1.64
CA PRO A 42 -2.46 9.85 2.23
C PRO A 42 -1.29 9.24 1.48
N ALA A 43 -0.33 8.70 2.24
CA ALA A 43 0.85 8.03 1.72
C ALA A 43 1.02 6.64 2.35
N CYS A 44 1.76 5.80 1.66
CA CYS A 44 2.16 4.49 2.12
C CYS A 44 3.63 4.28 1.78
N ALA A 45 4.37 3.60 2.63
CA ALA A 45 5.75 3.25 2.35
C ALA A 45 6.03 1.79 2.71
N ILE A 46 6.90 1.18 1.92
CA ILE A 46 7.37 -0.20 2.06
C ILE A 46 8.89 -0.15 2.30
N GLU A 47 9.35 -0.80 3.35
CA GLU A 47 10.77 -1.11 3.56
C GLU A 47 11.00 -2.53 3.07
N LEU A 48 11.76 -2.66 2.01
CA LEU A 48 12.14 -3.93 1.41
C LEU A 48 13.19 -4.64 2.26
N ASN A 49 13.36 -5.95 2.04
CA ASN A 49 14.31 -6.77 2.79
C ASN A 49 15.78 -6.34 2.65
N ASP A 50 16.11 -5.59 1.60
CA ASP A 50 17.43 -4.97 1.39
C ASP A 50 17.57 -3.59 2.07
N GLY A 51 16.53 -3.12 2.76
CA GLY A 51 16.49 -1.85 3.47
C GLY A 51 16.09 -0.64 2.62
N HIS A 52 15.80 -0.82 1.32
CA HIS A 52 15.29 0.27 0.49
C HIS A 52 13.87 0.67 0.89
N LEU A 53 13.62 1.98 0.88
CA LEU A 53 12.32 2.57 1.18
C LEU A 53 11.63 2.98 -0.11
N ILE A 54 10.51 2.34 -0.39
CA ILE A 54 9.67 2.64 -1.55
C ILE A 54 8.36 3.25 -1.06
N SER A 55 7.88 4.28 -1.74
CA SER A 55 6.64 4.95 -1.35
C SER A 55 5.61 5.01 -2.47
N GLY A 56 4.37 5.22 -2.05
CA GLY A 56 3.27 5.59 -2.91
C GLY A 56 2.37 6.61 -2.21
N LYS A 57 1.73 7.46 -2.98
CA LYS A 57 0.75 8.43 -2.51
C LYS A 57 -0.57 8.24 -3.22
N THR A 58 -1.65 8.67 -2.58
CA THR A 58 -2.96 8.72 -3.23
C THR A 58 -2.92 9.64 -4.44
N SER A 59 -3.45 9.17 -5.55
CA SER A 59 -3.60 9.90 -6.81
C SER A 59 -5.07 9.94 -7.23
N SER A 60 -5.34 10.45 -8.43
CA SER A 60 -6.68 10.41 -9.03
C SER A 60 -7.14 9.00 -9.41
N LEU A 61 -6.24 8.03 -9.50
CA LEU A 61 -6.52 6.67 -9.96
C LEU A 61 -6.30 5.62 -8.86
N LEU A 62 -5.26 5.78 -8.04
CA LEU A 62 -4.76 4.75 -7.12
C LEU A 62 -4.79 5.22 -5.67
N ARG A 63 -5.08 4.29 -4.76
CA ARG A 63 -4.80 4.46 -3.34
C ARG A 63 -3.30 4.44 -3.07
N ALA A 64 -2.88 5.05 -1.97
CA ALA A 64 -1.46 5.11 -1.58
C ALA A 64 -0.81 3.71 -1.46
N SER A 65 -1.54 2.74 -0.89
CA SER A 65 -1.07 1.35 -0.75
C SER A 65 -0.85 0.67 -2.11
N SER A 66 -1.78 0.87 -3.05
CA SER A 66 -1.68 0.34 -4.41
C SER A 66 -0.53 0.95 -5.20
N ALA A 67 -0.33 2.27 -5.06
CA ALA A 67 0.80 2.97 -5.68
C ALA A 67 2.14 2.51 -5.09
N ALA A 68 2.24 2.36 -3.76
CA ALA A 68 3.45 1.87 -3.10
C ALA A 68 3.80 0.44 -3.55
N LEU A 69 2.79 -0.43 -3.66
CA LEU A 69 2.97 -1.80 -4.12
C LEU A 69 3.52 -1.85 -5.55
N LEU A 70 2.90 -1.11 -6.50
CA LEU A 70 3.39 -1.05 -7.88
C LEU A 70 4.82 -0.55 -7.97
N ASN A 71 5.16 0.51 -7.22
CA ASN A 71 6.50 1.06 -7.19
C ASN A 71 7.52 0.04 -6.61
N ALA A 72 7.12 -0.71 -5.57
CA ALA A 72 7.96 -1.77 -5.01
C ALA A 72 8.19 -2.91 -6.00
N LEU A 73 7.15 -3.33 -6.72
CA LEU A 73 7.28 -4.37 -7.76
C LEU A 73 8.19 -3.92 -8.90
N LYS A 74 8.08 -2.66 -9.36
CA LYS A 74 9.01 -2.10 -10.36
C LYS A 74 10.45 -2.14 -9.87
N TYR A 75 10.70 -1.69 -8.65
CA TYR A 75 12.04 -1.70 -8.06
C TYR A 75 12.61 -3.11 -7.99
N LEU A 76 11.85 -4.06 -7.46
CA LEU A 76 12.26 -5.47 -7.33
C LEU A 76 12.50 -6.15 -8.69
N ALA A 77 11.75 -5.75 -9.72
CA ALA A 77 11.92 -6.25 -11.08
C ALA A 77 13.02 -5.52 -11.88
N GLY A 78 13.68 -4.50 -11.30
CA GLY A 78 14.67 -3.69 -12.00
C GLY A 78 14.09 -2.85 -13.14
N ILE A 79 12.82 -2.47 -13.04
CA ILE A 79 12.09 -1.68 -14.03
C ILE A 79 12.11 -0.21 -13.61
N ASP A 80 12.39 0.67 -14.58
CA ASP A 80 12.38 2.12 -14.35
C ASP A 80 11.01 2.58 -13.85
N GLN A 81 11.01 3.50 -12.87
CA GLN A 81 9.79 4.01 -12.24
C GLN A 81 8.89 4.78 -13.22
N GLU A 82 9.44 5.34 -14.29
CA GLU A 82 8.68 6.05 -15.32
C GLU A 82 7.94 5.11 -16.29
N ILE A 83 8.26 3.82 -16.32
CA ILE A 83 7.59 2.85 -17.20
C ILE A 83 6.18 2.58 -16.66
N GLU A 84 5.17 2.77 -17.49
CA GLU A 84 3.79 2.42 -17.18
C GLU A 84 3.55 0.92 -17.33
N LEU A 85 3.23 0.24 -16.22
CA LEU A 85 2.88 -1.19 -16.20
C LEU A 85 1.44 -1.46 -16.62
N ILE A 86 0.58 -0.48 -16.36
CA ILE A 86 -0.86 -0.51 -16.64
C ILE A 86 -1.19 0.82 -17.30
N SER A 87 -1.82 0.78 -18.47
CA SER A 87 -2.18 2.02 -19.14
C SER A 87 -3.18 2.85 -18.33
N PRO A 88 -3.05 4.19 -18.31
CA PRO A 88 -4.02 5.07 -17.66
C PRO A 88 -5.47 4.83 -18.12
N ASP A 89 -5.67 4.54 -19.40
CA ASP A 89 -7.00 4.27 -19.97
C ASP A 89 -7.64 3.02 -19.37
N MET A 90 -6.85 1.97 -19.08
CA MET A 90 -7.35 0.76 -18.43
C MET A 90 -7.76 1.08 -16.97
N LEU A 91 -6.95 1.83 -16.24
CA LEU A 91 -7.27 2.27 -14.88
C LEU A 91 -8.53 3.15 -14.87
N GLN A 92 -8.62 4.10 -15.80
CA GLN A 92 -9.78 4.99 -15.95
C GLN A 92 -11.06 4.23 -16.29
N SER A 93 -10.97 3.18 -17.08
CA SER A 93 -12.13 2.32 -17.43
C SER A 93 -12.67 1.63 -16.18
N ILE A 94 -11.81 1.12 -15.30
CA ILE A 94 -12.24 0.50 -14.03
C ILE A 94 -12.87 1.54 -13.11
N LEU A 95 -12.29 2.73 -13.01
CA LEU A 95 -12.88 3.84 -12.24
C LEU A 95 -14.28 4.22 -12.77
N SER A 96 -14.43 4.30 -14.08
CA SER A 96 -15.70 4.61 -14.71
C SER A 96 -16.75 3.56 -14.40
N LEU A 97 -16.40 2.28 -14.42
CA LEU A 97 -17.28 1.19 -13.99
C LEU A 97 -17.71 1.36 -12.52
N LYS A 98 -16.74 1.64 -11.63
CA LYS A 98 -17.00 1.82 -10.19
C LYS A 98 -17.93 2.99 -9.91
N ASN A 99 -17.71 4.12 -10.60
CA ASN A 99 -18.52 5.34 -10.44
C ASN A 99 -19.91 5.21 -11.06
N ASN A 100 -19.98 4.79 -12.32
CA ASN A 100 -21.19 4.92 -13.11
C ASN A 100 -22.20 3.78 -12.91
N TYR A 101 -21.71 2.60 -12.51
CA TYR A 101 -22.55 1.41 -12.40
C TYR A 101 -22.58 0.81 -11.00
N LEU A 102 -21.48 0.86 -10.25
CA LEU A 102 -21.40 0.25 -8.93
C LEU A 102 -21.65 1.21 -7.77
N ASN A 103 -21.73 2.52 -8.03
CA ASN A 103 -21.95 3.59 -7.04
C ASN A 103 -21.02 3.48 -5.82
N ILE A 104 -19.73 3.19 -6.06
CA ILE A 104 -18.74 3.05 -4.98
C ILE A 104 -18.29 4.45 -4.54
N ALA A 105 -18.49 4.78 -3.27
CA ALA A 105 -18.20 6.10 -2.71
C ALA A 105 -16.73 6.53 -2.83
N ASN A 106 -15.79 5.58 -2.82
CA ASN A 106 -14.38 5.86 -3.06
C ASN A 106 -13.85 4.90 -4.15
N PRO A 107 -13.91 5.32 -5.42
CA PRO A 107 -13.64 4.46 -6.57
C PRO A 107 -12.16 4.18 -6.83
N LEU A 108 -11.22 4.85 -6.13
CA LEU A 108 -9.79 4.63 -6.33
C LEU A 108 -9.44 3.15 -6.22
N LEU A 109 -8.57 2.68 -7.10
CA LEU A 109 -8.20 1.27 -7.18
C LEU A 109 -7.49 0.83 -5.92
N ASP A 110 -7.96 -0.26 -5.35
CA ASP A 110 -7.34 -0.96 -4.23
C ASP A 110 -6.27 -1.95 -4.72
N ILE A 111 -5.61 -2.62 -3.79
CA ILE A 111 -4.47 -3.51 -4.09
C ILE A 111 -4.90 -4.67 -4.99
N ASP A 112 -6.03 -5.30 -4.72
CA ASP A 112 -6.49 -6.45 -5.51
C ASP A 112 -6.85 -6.05 -6.94
N GLU A 113 -7.52 -4.92 -7.11
CA GLU A 113 -7.90 -4.39 -8.42
C GLU A 113 -6.65 -4.10 -9.25
N VAL A 114 -5.62 -3.53 -8.62
CA VAL A 114 -4.33 -3.27 -9.27
C VAL A 114 -3.62 -4.58 -9.64
N LEU A 115 -3.58 -5.56 -8.76
CA LEU A 115 -2.95 -6.86 -9.05
C LEU A 115 -3.68 -7.61 -10.16
N LEU A 116 -5.02 -7.60 -10.17
CA LEU A 116 -5.82 -8.18 -11.25
C LEU A 116 -5.55 -7.47 -12.58
N THR A 117 -5.52 -6.14 -12.57
CA THR A 117 -5.25 -5.34 -13.77
C THR A 117 -3.83 -5.59 -14.31
N LEU A 118 -2.85 -5.67 -13.39
CA LEU A 118 -1.47 -6.02 -13.73
C LEU A 118 -1.38 -7.42 -14.34
N THR A 119 -2.15 -8.38 -13.81
CA THR A 119 -2.24 -9.74 -14.35
C THR A 119 -2.79 -9.74 -15.79
N ILE A 120 -3.83 -8.96 -16.06
CA ILE A 120 -4.37 -8.80 -17.42
C ILE A 120 -3.32 -8.17 -18.33
N ALA A 121 -2.66 -7.09 -17.88
CA ALA A 121 -1.62 -6.41 -18.65
C ALA A 121 -0.43 -7.34 -18.96
N SER A 122 -0.11 -8.27 -18.09
CA SER A 122 1.01 -9.21 -18.26
C SER A 122 0.88 -10.13 -19.49
N SER A 123 -0.32 -10.28 -20.03
CA SER A 123 -0.56 -11.04 -21.25
C SER A 123 0.06 -10.40 -22.51
N SER A 124 0.28 -9.09 -22.49
CA SER A 124 0.83 -8.31 -23.60
C SER A 124 2.05 -7.47 -23.26
N GLN A 125 2.32 -7.27 -21.97
CA GLN A 125 3.41 -6.42 -21.48
C GLN A 125 4.43 -7.22 -20.66
N PRO A 126 5.64 -7.45 -21.18
CA PRO A 126 6.68 -8.22 -20.48
C PRO A 126 7.04 -7.64 -19.10
N ASN A 127 7.10 -6.31 -18.96
CA ASN A 127 7.40 -5.65 -17.69
C ASN A 127 6.34 -5.94 -16.61
N ALA A 128 5.06 -5.96 -16.99
CA ALA A 128 3.98 -6.34 -16.08
C ALA A 128 4.12 -7.80 -15.60
N LYS A 129 4.55 -8.70 -16.50
CA LYS A 129 4.84 -10.09 -16.17
C LYS A 129 6.00 -10.20 -15.17
N GLN A 130 7.11 -9.51 -15.42
CA GLN A 130 8.26 -9.49 -14.51
C GLN A 130 7.87 -8.97 -13.11
N CYS A 131 7.01 -7.94 -13.03
CA CYS A 131 6.49 -7.45 -11.75
C CYS A 131 5.69 -8.51 -10.99
N LEU A 132 4.91 -9.35 -11.66
CA LEU A 132 4.19 -10.46 -11.01
C LEU A 132 5.13 -11.55 -10.50
N GLU A 133 6.20 -11.83 -11.23
CA GLU A 133 7.19 -12.85 -10.87
C GLU A 133 7.97 -12.51 -9.59
N VAL A 134 8.08 -11.21 -9.25
CA VAL A 134 8.78 -10.75 -8.03
C VAL A 134 7.86 -10.58 -6.82
N LEU A 135 6.55 -10.83 -6.93
CA LEU A 135 5.61 -10.79 -5.79
C LEU A 135 6.09 -11.56 -4.55
N PRO A 136 6.67 -12.77 -4.67
CA PRO A 136 7.18 -13.50 -3.50
C PRO A 136 8.29 -12.78 -2.72
N LEU A 137 8.98 -11.82 -3.33
CA LEU A 137 10.04 -11.04 -2.68
C LEU A 137 9.49 -10.00 -1.69
N LEU A 138 8.18 -9.75 -1.70
CA LEU A 138 7.50 -8.87 -0.72
C LEU A 138 7.30 -9.54 0.65
N LYS A 139 7.51 -10.85 0.74
CA LYS A 139 7.42 -11.58 2.00
C LYS A 139 8.35 -10.96 3.04
N ASP A 140 7.82 -10.80 4.25
CA ASP A 140 8.50 -10.23 5.42
C ASP A 140 8.88 -8.74 5.28
N CYS A 141 8.58 -8.08 4.14
CA CYS A 141 8.75 -6.64 4.00
C CYS A 141 7.82 -5.88 4.96
N GLU A 142 8.32 -4.76 5.47
CA GLU A 142 7.58 -3.86 6.34
C GLU A 142 6.77 -2.85 5.52
N ILE A 143 5.50 -2.64 5.84
CA ILE A 143 4.65 -1.66 5.18
C ILE A 143 3.91 -0.79 6.19
N HIS A 144 3.86 0.52 5.94
CA HIS A 144 3.11 1.47 6.75
C HIS A 144 2.22 2.37 5.88
N SER A 145 0.97 2.53 6.31
CA SER A 145 0.02 3.47 5.70
C SER A 145 -0.34 4.58 6.70
N THR A 146 -0.37 5.82 6.23
CA THR A 146 -0.78 6.98 7.04
C THR A 146 -2.29 7.07 7.27
N VAL A 147 -3.05 6.11 6.72
CA VAL A 147 -4.49 5.95 6.93
C VAL A 147 -4.83 4.48 7.14
N ILE A 148 -5.97 4.23 7.80
CA ILE A 148 -6.49 2.87 7.96
C ILE A 148 -6.84 2.30 6.57
N LEU A 149 -6.30 1.14 6.26
CA LEU A 149 -6.62 0.42 5.03
C LEU A 149 -7.97 -0.30 5.12
N SER A 150 -8.53 -0.62 3.97
CA SER A 150 -9.71 -1.47 3.89
C SER A 150 -9.41 -2.88 4.44
N LYS A 151 -10.45 -3.60 4.86
CA LYS A 151 -10.30 -5.00 5.27
C LYS A 151 -9.68 -5.84 4.15
N LYS A 152 -10.10 -5.60 2.91
CA LYS A 152 -9.64 -6.29 1.70
C LYS A 152 -8.15 -6.05 1.45
N ASP A 153 -7.70 -4.78 1.44
CA ASP A 153 -6.27 -4.45 1.29
C ASP A 153 -5.43 -5.09 2.41
N THR A 154 -5.94 -5.04 3.65
CA THR A 154 -5.25 -5.64 4.81
C THR A 154 -5.10 -7.16 4.66
N GLU A 155 -6.13 -7.86 4.17
CA GLU A 155 -6.10 -9.30 3.91
C GLU A 155 -5.12 -9.64 2.77
N THR A 156 -5.14 -8.87 1.70
CA THR A 156 -4.22 -9.08 0.56
C THR A 156 -2.76 -8.89 0.98
N LEU A 157 -2.43 -7.81 1.70
CA LEU A 157 -1.06 -7.60 2.21
C LEU A 157 -0.62 -8.71 3.17
N ARG A 158 -1.53 -9.22 4.00
CA ARG A 158 -1.27 -10.37 4.87
C ARG A 158 -1.03 -11.66 4.07
N ASN A 159 -1.78 -11.88 2.99
CA ASN A 159 -1.58 -13.03 2.09
C ASN A 159 -0.24 -12.94 1.37
N LEU A 160 0.24 -11.74 1.07
CA LEU A 160 1.59 -11.47 0.58
C LEU A 160 2.66 -11.59 1.69
N GLN A 161 2.26 -11.93 2.91
CA GLN A 161 3.12 -12.10 4.08
C GLN A 161 3.90 -10.84 4.47
N MET A 162 3.33 -9.66 4.21
CA MET A 162 3.91 -8.37 4.59
C MET A 162 3.49 -7.96 6.00
N ASN A 163 4.35 -7.23 6.71
CA ASN A 163 4.15 -6.74 8.07
C ASN A 163 3.50 -5.35 8.04
N LEU A 164 2.17 -5.28 8.10
CA LEU A 164 1.40 -4.04 7.97
C LEU A 164 1.20 -3.31 9.31
N THR A 165 1.42 -1.99 9.28
CA THR A 165 0.91 -1.04 10.29
C THR A 165 0.19 0.13 9.62
N CYS A 166 -0.74 0.76 10.34
CA CYS A 166 -1.49 1.93 9.87
C CYS A 166 -1.58 2.97 10.98
N ASP A 167 -1.59 4.26 10.60
CA ASP A 167 -2.03 5.32 11.52
C ASP A 167 -3.56 5.22 11.75
N PRO A 168 -4.07 5.65 12.92
CA PRO A 168 -5.50 5.49 13.27
C PRO A 168 -6.42 6.48 12.55
N LYS A 169 -5.95 7.17 11.50
CA LYS A 169 -6.72 8.12 10.71
C LYS A 169 -7.52 7.42 9.62
N SER A 170 -8.77 7.85 9.41
CA SER A 170 -9.56 7.39 8.26
C SER A 170 -9.18 8.13 6.99
N ALA A 171 -9.24 7.47 5.84
CA ALA A 171 -8.90 8.04 4.52
C ALA A 171 -9.85 9.16 4.03
N GLY A 172 -10.64 9.76 4.89
CA GLY A 172 -11.62 10.81 4.57
C GLY A 172 -11.84 11.79 5.72
N ALA A 173 -10.87 11.87 6.64
CA ALA A 173 -10.90 12.84 7.73
C ALA A 173 -9.95 13.98 7.45
#